data_ead0628b463351654bc44e8e6633bc29
#
_entry.id   ead0628b463351654bc44e8e6633bc29
#
_cell.length_a   1.000
_cell.length_b   1.000
_cell.length_c   1.000
_cell.angle_alpha   90.00
_cell.angle_beta   90.00
_cell.angle_gamma   90.00
#
_symmetry.space_group_name_H-M   'P 1'
#
loop_
_entity.id
_entity.type
_entity.pdbx_description
1 polymer ?
#
loop_
_entity_poly.entity_id
_entity_poly.type
_entity_poly.pdbx_seq_one_letter_code
_entity_poly.pdbx_strand_id
1 'polypeptide(L)'
;MTNGEWGIEMNIDNILYSGRPTNERSEAEMAIYDRLDSLGIEYKRADHDHADTMEDCLLIESVLGAKICKNLFLCNRQKTSFYMLLTPGDKPFKTKFLTSQLNCARLSFAEADKMQEYLHTIPGSVSALELIFDSDNNIQLVIDNDLMKDEYICGHPGINTSTVRLLR
;
A
#
# COMPACT_ATOMS: atom_id res chain seq x y z
N MET A 1 -5.91 -21.17 -34.55
CA MET A 1 -5.20 -21.80 -33.43
C MET A 1 -4.86 -20.73 -32.45
N THR A 2 -5.64 -20.61 -31.42
CA THR A 2 -5.42 -19.66 -30.36
C THR A 2 -4.42 -20.28 -29.39
N ASN A 3 -3.25 -19.68 -29.29
CA ASN A 3 -2.30 -19.99 -28.23
C ASN A 3 -2.96 -19.66 -26.89
N GLY A 4 -3.42 -20.69 -26.20
CA GLY A 4 -3.89 -20.56 -24.86
C GLY A 4 -2.72 -20.18 -23.96
N GLU A 5 -2.59 -18.91 -23.69
CA GLU A 5 -1.80 -18.47 -22.55
C GLU A 5 -2.51 -18.96 -21.31
N TRP A 6 -1.91 -19.95 -20.67
CA TRP A 6 -2.30 -20.38 -19.33
C TRP A 6 -1.85 -19.30 -18.33
N GLY A 7 -2.48 -18.13 -18.41
CA GLY A 7 -2.40 -17.14 -17.36
C GLY A 7 -3.08 -17.72 -16.14
N ILE A 8 -2.32 -17.94 -15.06
CA ILE A 8 -2.90 -18.27 -13.77
C ILE A 8 -3.68 -17.02 -13.34
N GLU A 9 -5.01 -17.09 -13.44
CA GLU A 9 -5.85 -16.01 -12.92
C GLU A 9 -5.67 -15.91 -11.43
N MET A 10 -5.50 -14.69 -10.92
CA MET A 10 -5.47 -14.40 -9.50
C MET A 10 -6.81 -14.80 -8.87
N ASN A 11 -6.76 -15.59 -7.80
CA ASN A 11 -7.94 -15.85 -7.01
C ASN A 11 -8.21 -14.68 -6.09
N ILE A 12 -9.46 -14.23 -6.06
CA ILE A 12 -9.93 -13.23 -5.12
C ILE A 12 -11.18 -13.76 -4.42
N ASP A 13 -11.22 -13.58 -3.11
CA ASP A 13 -12.43 -13.82 -2.35
C ASP A 13 -13.42 -12.68 -2.64
N ASN A 14 -14.59 -13.00 -3.17
CA ASN A 14 -15.62 -12.02 -3.52
C ASN A 14 -16.34 -11.43 -2.30
N ILE A 15 -15.90 -11.75 -1.10
CA ILE A 15 -16.48 -11.24 0.15
C ILE A 15 -15.68 -10.02 0.60
N LEU A 16 -16.38 -8.92 0.85
CA LEU A 16 -15.83 -7.76 1.52
C LEU A 16 -16.00 -7.92 3.03
N TYR A 17 -14.91 -8.26 3.70
CA TYR A 17 -14.90 -8.48 5.14
C TYR A 17 -14.87 -7.17 5.93
N SER A 18 -15.51 -7.16 7.08
CA SER A 18 -15.40 -6.06 8.05
C SER A 18 -14.42 -6.44 9.15
N GLY A 19 -13.41 -5.61 9.37
CA GLY A 19 -12.48 -5.79 10.47
C GLY A 19 -11.41 -6.87 10.24
N ARG A 20 -10.76 -7.24 11.34
CA ARG A 20 -9.62 -8.15 11.32
C ARG A 20 -10.04 -9.57 10.93
N PRO A 21 -9.13 -10.35 10.32
CA PRO A 21 -9.39 -11.75 10.02
C PRO A 21 -9.50 -12.58 11.30
N THR A 22 -10.27 -13.67 11.23
CA THR A 22 -10.42 -14.62 12.34
C THR A 22 -9.33 -15.70 12.36
N ASN A 23 -8.68 -15.92 11.21
CA ASN A 23 -7.53 -16.82 11.11
C ASN A 23 -6.25 -16.10 11.51
N GLU A 24 -5.29 -16.85 12.02
CA GLU A 24 -3.97 -16.34 12.38
C GLU A 24 -3.16 -15.98 11.13
N ARG A 25 -2.50 -14.83 11.17
CA ARG A 25 -1.67 -14.30 10.09
C ARG A 25 -0.35 -13.79 10.64
N SER A 26 0.50 -13.20 9.78
CA SER A 26 1.79 -12.67 10.23
C SER A 26 1.63 -11.64 11.35
N GLU A 27 2.64 -11.57 12.22
CA GLU A 27 2.66 -10.61 13.34
C GLU A 27 2.53 -9.17 12.85
N ALA A 28 3.21 -8.81 11.76
CA ALA A 28 3.15 -7.48 11.18
C ALA A 28 1.74 -7.14 10.66
N GLU A 29 1.11 -8.06 9.96
CA GLU A 29 -0.26 -7.88 9.46
C GLU A 29 -1.23 -7.69 10.63
N MET A 30 -1.19 -8.54 11.63
CA MET A 30 -2.08 -8.46 12.79
C MET A 30 -1.86 -7.18 13.61
N ALA A 31 -0.62 -6.70 13.73
CA ALA A 31 -0.32 -5.44 14.40
C ALA A 31 -1.00 -4.24 13.73
N ILE A 32 -1.12 -4.23 12.41
CA ILE A 32 -1.82 -3.18 11.67
C ILE A 32 -3.32 -3.20 12.00
N TYR A 33 -3.96 -4.37 12.01
CA TYR A 33 -5.37 -4.46 12.39
C TYR A 33 -5.60 -4.03 13.85
N ASP A 34 -4.74 -4.47 14.76
CA ASP A 34 -4.80 -4.08 16.18
C ASP A 34 -4.70 -2.56 16.35
N ARG A 35 -3.84 -1.93 15.55
CA ARG A 35 -3.69 -0.48 15.60
C ARG A 35 -4.93 0.25 15.07
N LEU A 36 -5.48 -0.20 13.95
CA LEU A 36 -6.72 0.37 13.41
C LEU A 36 -7.86 0.24 14.42
N ASP A 37 -8.01 -0.93 15.02
CA ASP A 37 -9.04 -1.19 16.03
C ASP A 37 -8.85 -0.29 17.27
N SER A 38 -7.61 -0.14 17.73
CA SER A 38 -7.29 0.71 18.90
C SER A 38 -7.60 2.19 18.67
N LEU A 39 -7.54 2.63 17.42
CA LEU A 39 -7.88 3.99 17.01
C LEU A 39 -9.37 4.18 16.69
N GLY A 40 -10.16 3.11 16.73
CA GLY A 40 -11.57 3.14 16.37
C GLY A 40 -11.80 3.39 14.88
N ILE A 41 -10.83 3.06 14.04
CA ILE A 41 -10.92 3.24 12.58
C ILE A 41 -11.60 2.03 11.97
N GLU A 42 -12.76 2.25 11.37
CA GLU A 42 -13.46 1.23 10.61
C GLU A 42 -12.78 0.99 9.26
N TYR A 43 -12.70 -0.27 8.86
CA TYR A 43 -12.12 -0.67 7.57
C TYR A 43 -12.81 -1.90 7.00
N LYS A 44 -12.72 -2.01 5.68
CA LYS A 44 -13.14 -3.21 4.94
C LYS A 44 -11.90 -3.87 4.36
N ARG A 45 -11.94 -5.18 4.20
CA ARG A 45 -10.81 -5.99 3.76
C ARG A 45 -11.25 -6.95 2.66
N ALA A 46 -10.45 -7.01 1.59
CA ALA A 46 -10.53 -8.03 0.57
C ALA A 46 -9.31 -8.94 0.67
N ASP A 47 -9.52 -10.24 0.63
CA ASP A 47 -8.46 -11.24 0.61
C ASP A 47 -8.30 -11.78 -0.81
N HIS A 48 -7.07 -11.94 -1.26
CA HIS A 48 -6.74 -12.31 -2.63
C HIS A 48 -5.38 -12.99 -2.70
N ASP A 49 -5.07 -13.60 -3.85
CA ASP A 49 -3.72 -14.04 -4.17
C ASP A 49 -2.80 -12.83 -4.36
N HIS A 50 -1.50 -13.08 -4.43
CA HIS A 50 -0.51 -12.05 -4.66
C HIS A 50 -0.83 -11.26 -5.94
N ALA A 51 -0.95 -9.94 -5.82
CA ALA A 51 -1.35 -9.06 -6.92
C ALA A 51 -0.10 -8.42 -7.55
N ASP A 52 0.19 -8.78 -8.81
CA ASP A 52 1.38 -8.34 -9.52
C ASP A 52 1.06 -7.50 -10.77
N THR A 53 -0.17 -7.55 -11.25
CA THR A 53 -0.57 -6.91 -12.51
C THR A 53 -1.62 -5.83 -12.31
N MET A 54 -1.78 -4.97 -13.32
CA MET A 54 -2.87 -3.98 -13.36
C MET A 54 -4.25 -4.66 -13.38
N GLU A 55 -4.36 -5.81 -14.04
CA GLU A 55 -5.60 -6.59 -14.08
C GLU A 55 -5.97 -7.13 -12.70
N ASP A 56 -4.98 -7.62 -11.95
CA ASP A 56 -5.17 -8.03 -10.56
C ASP A 56 -5.71 -6.86 -9.70
N CYS A 57 -5.14 -5.69 -9.85
CA CYS A 57 -5.59 -4.49 -9.14
C CYS A 57 -7.04 -4.12 -9.48
N LEU A 58 -7.45 -4.22 -10.74
CA LEU A 58 -8.83 -3.96 -11.17
C LEU A 58 -9.83 -4.96 -10.53
N LEU A 59 -9.45 -6.23 -10.42
CA LEU A 59 -10.27 -7.23 -9.74
C LEU A 59 -10.43 -6.90 -8.25
N ILE A 60 -9.36 -6.52 -7.59
CA ILE A 60 -9.39 -6.11 -6.18
C ILE A 60 -10.27 -4.87 -6.00
N GLU A 61 -10.13 -3.86 -6.84
CA GLU A 61 -10.97 -2.66 -6.83
C GLU A 61 -12.46 -2.98 -6.97
N SER A 62 -12.80 -3.96 -7.81
CA SER A 62 -14.20 -4.37 -8.00
C SER A 62 -14.82 -4.94 -6.72
N VAL A 63 -14.07 -5.66 -5.92
CA VAL A 63 -14.53 -6.20 -4.63
C VAL A 63 -14.53 -5.13 -3.54
N LEU A 64 -13.48 -4.30 -3.47
CA LEU A 64 -13.38 -3.23 -2.48
C LEU A 64 -14.40 -2.11 -2.70
N GLY A 65 -14.84 -1.89 -3.93
CA GLY A 65 -15.63 -0.72 -4.28
C GLY A 65 -14.85 0.60 -4.14
N ALA A 66 -13.54 0.56 -4.34
CA ALA A 66 -12.65 1.71 -4.23
C ALA A 66 -11.42 1.52 -5.12
N LYS A 67 -10.80 2.63 -5.52
CA LYS A 67 -9.56 2.61 -6.31
C LYS A 67 -8.35 2.36 -5.43
N ILE A 68 -7.45 1.53 -5.92
CA ILE A 68 -6.14 1.30 -5.31
C ILE A 68 -5.23 2.48 -5.66
N CYS A 69 -4.51 2.98 -4.66
CA CYS A 69 -3.45 3.96 -4.86
C CYS A 69 -2.07 3.31 -4.79
N LYS A 70 -1.09 3.97 -5.40
CA LYS A 70 0.32 3.60 -5.24
C LYS A 70 0.82 4.10 -3.90
N ASN A 71 1.57 3.26 -3.20
CA ASN A 71 2.31 3.62 -2.00
C ASN A 71 3.79 3.48 -2.32
N LEU A 72 4.52 4.60 -2.39
CA LEU A 72 5.90 4.64 -2.84
C LEU A 72 6.81 5.07 -1.70
N PHE A 73 7.77 4.22 -1.36
CA PHE A 73 8.75 4.49 -0.31
C PHE A 73 10.04 5.00 -0.92
N LEU A 74 10.41 6.23 -0.58
CA LEU A 74 11.48 6.99 -1.21
C LEU A 74 12.47 7.50 -0.16
N CYS A 75 13.71 7.72 -0.59
CA CYS A 75 14.74 8.32 0.27
C CYS A 75 15.71 9.17 -0.54
N ASN A 76 16.46 10.02 0.18
CA ASN A 76 17.58 10.74 -0.39
C ASN A 76 18.79 9.79 -0.58
N ARG A 77 19.83 10.27 -1.27
CA ARG A 77 21.04 9.49 -1.55
C ARG A 77 21.76 9.02 -0.27
N GLN A 78 21.78 9.85 0.75
CA GLN A 78 22.44 9.55 2.03
C GLN A 78 21.64 8.59 2.92
N LYS A 79 20.39 8.27 2.52
CA LYS A 79 19.46 7.44 3.32
C LYS A 79 19.23 8.00 4.72
N THR A 80 19.10 9.31 4.82
CA THR A 80 18.84 10.05 6.06
C THR A 80 17.47 10.71 6.11
N SER A 81 16.79 10.82 4.96
CA SER A 81 15.45 11.39 4.83
C SER A 81 14.57 10.43 4.04
N PHE A 82 13.41 10.06 4.61
CA PHE A 82 12.51 9.08 4.04
C PHE A 82 11.12 9.68 3.82
N TYR A 83 10.46 9.22 2.76
CA TYR A 83 9.14 9.70 2.36
C TYR A 83 8.26 8.53 1.94
N MET A 84 7.01 8.56 2.37
CA MET A 84 5.96 7.67 1.88
C MET A 84 5.00 8.51 1.05
N LEU A 85 4.98 8.29 -0.27
CA LEU A 85 4.06 8.98 -1.18
C LEU A 85 2.87 8.09 -1.49
N LEU A 86 1.68 8.63 -1.26
CA LEU A 86 0.42 8.08 -1.78
C LEU A 86 0.02 8.87 -3.01
N THR A 87 -0.18 8.18 -4.13
CA THR A 87 -0.58 8.79 -5.40
C THR A 87 -1.57 7.87 -6.14
N PRO A 88 -2.46 8.40 -7.02
CA PRO A 88 -3.38 7.55 -7.76
C PRO A 88 -2.68 6.43 -8.54
N GLY A 89 -3.28 5.23 -8.55
CA GLY A 89 -2.66 4.05 -9.15
C GLY A 89 -2.38 4.19 -10.65
N ASP A 90 -3.20 4.93 -11.37
CA ASP A 90 -3.10 5.20 -12.81
C ASP A 90 -2.28 6.45 -13.16
N LYS A 91 -1.84 7.22 -12.16
CA LYS A 91 -1.07 8.45 -12.38
C LYS A 91 0.41 8.14 -12.61
N PRO A 92 1.02 8.57 -13.71
CA PRO A 92 2.46 8.44 -13.94
C PRO A 92 3.26 9.14 -12.86
N PHE A 93 4.31 8.51 -12.38
CA PHE A 93 5.19 9.05 -11.35
C PHE A 93 6.66 9.06 -11.81
N LYS A 94 7.33 10.18 -11.54
CA LYS A 94 8.79 10.32 -11.69
C LYS A 94 9.35 10.98 -10.44
N THR A 95 10.43 10.43 -9.89
CA THR A 95 11.05 10.93 -8.66
C THR A 95 11.43 12.40 -8.73
N LYS A 96 11.86 12.88 -9.92
CA LYS A 96 12.24 14.28 -10.13
C LYS A 96 11.09 15.27 -9.86
N PHE A 97 9.85 14.88 -10.12
CA PHE A 97 8.69 15.74 -9.89
C PHE A 97 8.47 15.95 -8.38
N LEU A 98 8.53 14.87 -7.62
CA LEU A 98 8.39 14.96 -6.17
C LEU A 98 9.56 15.73 -5.54
N THR A 99 10.78 15.46 -5.97
CA THR A 99 12.00 16.17 -5.54
C THR A 99 11.84 17.68 -5.71
N SER A 100 11.34 18.10 -6.88
CA SER A 100 11.09 19.51 -7.19
C SER A 100 9.99 20.12 -6.31
N GLN A 101 8.86 19.42 -6.15
CA GLN A 101 7.73 19.92 -5.35
C GLN A 101 8.05 20.05 -3.87
N LEU A 102 8.81 19.11 -3.32
CA LEU A 102 9.24 19.14 -1.92
C LEU A 102 10.46 20.05 -1.68
N ASN A 103 11.07 20.55 -2.74
CA ASN A 103 12.31 21.33 -2.67
C ASN A 103 13.37 20.66 -1.80
N CYS A 104 13.55 19.37 -2.01
CA CYS A 104 14.48 18.52 -1.24
C CYS A 104 15.62 18.00 -2.12
N ALA A 105 16.56 17.28 -1.52
CA ALA A 105 17.61 16.57 -2.25
C ALA A 105 17.00 15.49 -3.14
N ARG A 106 17.71 15.11 -4.21
CA ARG A 106 17.25 14.08 -5.17
C ARG A 106 16.79 12.81 -4.47
N LEU A 107 15.57 12.40 -4.78
CA LEU A 107 14.96 11.20 -4.25
C LEU A 107 15.14 10.02 -5.21
N SER A 108 15.21 8.82 -4.62
CA SER A 108 15.14 7.53 -5.30
C SER A 108 14.27 6.58 -4.49
N PHE A 109 13.89 5.44 -5.09
CA PHE A 109 13.17 4.40 -4.36
C PHE A 109 14.07 3.83 -3.26
N ALA A 110 13.53 3.68 -2.06
CA ALA A 110 14.20 3.02 -0.97
C ALA A 110 14.34 1.52 -1.25
N GLU A 111 15.46 0.94 -0.82
CA GLU A 111 15.77 -0.47 -1.06
C GLU A 111 15.06 -1.38 -0.03
N ALA A 112 15.07 -2.68 -0.33
CA ALA A 112 14.36 -3.68 0.48
C ALA A 112 14.84 -3.72 1.94
N ASP A 113 16.12 -3.48 2.22
CA ASP A 113 16.65 -3.42 3.57
C ASP A 113 16.01 -2.30 4.40
N LYS A 114 15.76 -1.14 3.79
CA LYS A 114 15.09 -0.01 4.45
C LYS A 114 13.59 -0.24 4.62
N MET A 115 12.96 -0.93 3.68
CA MET A 115 11.56 -1.37 3.84
C MET A 115 11.41 -2.30 5.05
N GLN A 116 12.33 -3.24 5.22
CA GLN A 116 12.31 -4.15 6.37
C GLN A 116 12.60 -3.42 7.68
N GLU A 117 13.60 -2.53 7.67
CA GLU A 117 14.02 -1.79 8.86
C GLU A 117 12.92 -0.87 9.40
N TYR A 118 12.29 -0.07 8.54
CA TYR A 118 11.34 0.96 8.95
C TYR A 118 9.88 0.53 8.87
N LEU A 119 9.54 -0.35 7.94
CA LEU A 119 8.15 -0.69 7.62
C LEU A 119 7.79 -2.15 7.93
N HIS A 120 8.77 -2.98 8.31
CA HIS A 120 8.58 -4.42 8.55
C HIS A 120 7.93 -5.16 7.37
N THR A 121 8.27 -4.76 6.15
CA THR A 121 7.66 -5.26 4.93
C THR A 121 8.69 -5.53 3.84
N ILE A 122 8.23 -6.09 2.73
CA ILE A 122 9.02 -6.42 1.55
C ILE A 122 8.52 -5.65 0.32
N PRO A 123 9.32 -5.54 -0.76
CA PRO A 123 8.87 -4.96 -2.02
C PRO A 123 7.57 -5.60 -2.51
N GLY A 124 6.65 -4.77 -3.00
CA GLY A 124 5.32 -5.19 -3.45
C GLY A 124 4.24 -5.16 -2.39
N SER A 125 4.60 -5.03 -1.10
CA SER A 125 3.64 -4.99 0.02
C SER A 125 3.59 -3.64 0.72
N VAL A 126 4.38 -2.66 0.29
CA VAL A 126 4.49 -1.34 0.94
C VAL A 126 3.16 -0.60 0.96
N SER A 127 2.78 -0.09 2.11
CA SER A 127 1.65 0.83 2.25
C SER A 127 1.84 1.81 3.42
N ALA A 128 1.04 2.86 3.43
CA ALA A 128 1.03 3.82 4.53
C ALA A 128 0.58 3.22 5.87
N LEU A 129 -0.12 2.09 5.86
CA LEU A 129 -0.52 1.39 7.07
C LEU A 129 0.68 0.92 7.90
N GLU A 130 1.81 0.66 7.25
CA GLU A 130 3.05 0.23 7.90
C GLU A 130 3.79 1.35 8.61
N LEU A 131 3.36 2.60 8.48
CA LEU A 131 3.88 3.72 9.26
C LEU A 131 3.68 3.55 10.76
N ILE A 132 2.85 2.63 11.20
CA ILE A 132 2.71 2.26 12.61
C ILE A 132 4.03 1.76 13.21
N PHE A 133 4.94 1.22 12.38
CA PHE A 133 6.24 0.71 12.80
C PHE A 133 7.32 1.80 12.87
N ASP A 134 7.06 2.97 12.30
CA ASP A 134 7.96 4.12 12.36
C ASP A 134 7.72 4.95 13.63
N SER A 135 8.08 4.40 14.78
CA SER A 135 7.84 5.01 16.09
C SER A 135 8.58 6.34 16.29
N ASP A 136 9.70 6.53 15.60
CA ASP A 136 10.55 7.71 15.70
C ASP A 136 10.19 8.81 14.69
N ASN A 137 9.14 8.60 13.88
CA ASN A 137 8.69 9.51 12.84
C ASN A 137 9.80 9.89 11.83
N ASN A 138 10.54 8.89 11.38
CA ASN A 138 11.60 9.07 10.39
C ASN A 138 11.06 9.31 8.97
N ILE A 139 9.82 8.89 8.71
CA ILE A 139 9.21 8.89 7.38
C ILE A 139 8.17 10.01 7.30
N GLN A 140 8.36 10.91 6.35
CA GLN A 140 7.36 11.93 6.04
C GLN A 140 6.29 11.36 5.11
N LEU A 141 5.04 11.40 5.55
CA LEU A 141 3.90 11.06 4.70
C LEU A 141 3.60 12.21 3.74
N VAL A 142 3.49 11.88 2.45
CA VAL A 142 3.13 12.81 1.39
C VAL A 142 1.93 12.25 0.64
N ILE A 143 0.88 13.03 0.49
CA ILE A 143 -0.36 12.61 -0.17
C ILE A 143 -0.59 13.49 -1.39
N ASP A 144 -0.77 12.86 -2.54
CA ASP A 144 -1.14 13.55 -3.77
C ASP A 144 -2.55 14.15 -3.65
N ASN A 145 -2.68 15.41 -4.00
CA ASN A 145 -3.98 16.10 -3.92
C ASN A 145 -5.09 15.43 -4.73
N ASP A 146 -4.75 14.68 -5.77
CA ASP A 146 -5.75 13.97 -6.57
C ASP A 146 -6.43 12.85 -5.78
N LEU A 147 -5.78 12.29 -4.77
CA LEU A 147 -6.41 11.33 -3.85
C LEU A 147 -7.44 11.97 -2.92
N MET A 148 -7.37 13.27 -2.71
CA MET A 148 -8.32 13.99 -1.86
C MET A 148 -9.71 14.08 -2.49
N LYS A 149 -9.87 13.68 -3.74
CA LYS A 149 -11.16 13.55 -4.43
C LYS A 149 -11.86 12.23 -4.15
N ASP A 150 -11.12 11.22 -3.72
CA ASP A 150 -11.63 9.89 -3.44
C ASP A 150 -12.17 9.80 -2.01
N GLU A 151 -13.25 9.05 -1.83
CA GLU A 151 -13.85 8.83 -0.51
C GLU A 151 -13.00 7.90 0.35
N TYR A 152 -12.32 6.95 -0.30
CA TYR A 152 -11.56 5.89 0.37
C TYR A 152 -10.09 5.92 -0.02
N ILE A 153 -9.26 5.42 0.90
CA ILE A 153 -7.85 5.12 0.66
C ILE A 153 -7.66 3.61 0.86
N CYS A 154 -6.93 2.97 -0.05
CA CYS A 154 -6.65 1.55 -0.01
C CYS A 154 -5.16 1.28 0.14
N GLY A 155 -4.82 0.23 0.90
CA GLY A 155 -3.44 -0.20 1.07
C GLY A 155 -3.34 -1.64 1.55
N HIS A 156 -2.17 -2.24 1.33
CA HIS A 156 -1.87 -3.56 1.86
C HIS A 156 -1.57 -3.48 3.37
N PRO A 157 -2.14 -4.38 4.17
CA PRO A 157 -1.82 -4.44 5.60
C PRO A 157 -0.53 -5.22 5.87
N GLY A 158 0.60 -4.77 5.32
CA GLY A 158 1.90 -5.42 5.46
C GLY A 158 2.08 -6.69 4.64
N ILE A 159 1.12 -7.06 3.81
CA ILE A 159 1.15 -8.27 2.98
C ILE A 159 0.38 -8.06 1.68
N ASN A 160 0.87 -8.62 0.57
CA ASN A 160 0.24 -8.49 -0.74
C ASN A 160 -0.80 -9.61 -1.04
N THR A 161 -1.44 -10.14 -0.03
CA THR A 161 -2.57 -11.10 -0.16
C THR A 161 -3.83 -10.59 0.51
N SER A 162 -3.81 -9.34 0.93
CA SER A 162 -4.98 -8.60 1.41
C SER A 162 -4.85 -7.14 1.03
N THR A 163 -5.99 -6.47 0.89
CA THR A 163 -6.06 -5.02 0.70
C THR A 163 -7.16 -4.46 1.59
N VAL A 164 -6.86 -3.38 2.26
CA VAL A 164 -7.76 -2.72 3.20
C VAL A 164 -8.24 -1.41 2.60
N ARG A 165 -9.52 -1.10 2.80
CA ARG A 165 -10.16 0.15 2.44
C ARG A 165 -10.53 0.92 3.69
N LEU A 166 -10.05 2.15 3.79
CA LEU A 166 -10.36 3.09 4.86
C LEU A 166 -11.13 4.28 4.30
N LEU A 167 -12.01 4.86 5.11
CA LEU A 167 -12.54 6.19 4.84
C LEU A 167 -11.39 7.21 4.98
N ARG A 168 -11.28 8.11 3.99
CA ARG A 168 -10.23 9.16 3.97
C ARG A 168 -10.35 10.11 5.15
#